data_92cd786b4bb572a3d5a09c2a22fcb00b
#
_entry.id   92cd786b4bb572a3d5a09c2a22fcb00b
#
_cell.length_a   1.000
_cell.length_b   1.000
_cell.length_c   1.000
_cell.angle_alpha   90.00
_cell.angle_beta   90.00
_cell.angle_gamma   90.00
#
_symmetry.space_group_name_H-M   'P 1'
#
loop_
_entity.id
_entity.type
_entity.pdbx_description
1 polymer ?
#
loop_
_entity_poly.entity_id
_entity_poly.type
_entity_poly.pdbx_seq_one_letter_code
_entity_poly.pdbx_strand_id
1 'polypeptide(L)'
;MEYHKVVILHRIVVSLFLLHYVWKGYLLISDKKDTLAGYTAKTRIAEMVLSVLFLATGIYLCIAGPALSVLQWVKIALVFASIPLAIIGFRRGKKPLAIIAILFLIAAYGLAEINKKQYAKADKAPIDTNAVASDPVAVGKAVYTAKCVACHGAGGDAGLGGAKNLRITQLTDDQQKDIIRHGKPGTGMSAFPDLTDDQLNGTVAYIKTLK
;
A
#
# COMPACT_ATOMS: atom_id res chain seq x y z
N MET A 1 6.46 -12.29 14.52
CA MET A 1 5.23 -11.45 14.59
C MET A 1 4.54 -11.54 13.23
N GLU A 2 3.25 -11.83 13.21
CA GLU A 2 2.53 -11.99 11.94
C GLU A 2 2.48 -10.67 11.17
N TYR A 3 2.82 -10.69 9.89
CA TYR A 3 2.84 -9.52 9.01
C TYR A 3 1.58 -8.65 9.11
N HIS A 4 0.39 -9.28 9.15
CA HIS A 4 -0.89 -8.60 9.30
C HIS A 4 -1.01 -7.76 10.57
N LYS A 5 -0.52 -8.26 11.68
CA LYS A 5 -0.54 -7.53 12.97
C LYS A 5 0.33 -6.29 12.91
N VAL A 6 1.49 -6.38 12.23
CA VAL A 6 2.37 -5.21 12.03
C VAL A 6 1.74 -4.18 11.10
N VAL A 7 1.02 -4.60 10.05
CA VAL A 7 0.27 -3.67 9.19
C VAL A 7 -0.76 -2.87 9.98
N ILE A 8 -1.52 -3.54 10.85
CA ILE A 8 -2.53 -2.89 11.69
C ILE A 8 -1.85 -1.91 12.67
N LEU A 9 -0.80 -2.38 13.37
CA LEU A 9 -0.03 -1.54 14.29
C LEU A 9 0.53 -0.32 13.59
N HIS A 10 1.17 -0.48 12.43
CA HIS A 10 1.72 0.62 11.64
C HIS A 10 0.65 1.65 11.27
N ARG A 11 -0.55 1.21 10.86
CA ARG A 11 -1.67 2.11 10.53
C ARG A 11 -2.09 2.94 11.74
N ILE A 12 -2.24 2.32 12.91
CA ILE A 12 -2.60 3.00 14.15
C ILE A 12 -1.54 4.05 14.49
N VAL A 13 -0.26 3.65 14.48
CA VAL A 13 0.87 4.53 14.78
C VAL A 13 0.93 5.72 13.81
N VAL A 14 0.79 5.47 12.50
CA VAL A 14 0.78 6.52 11.47
C VAL A 14 -0.38 7.50 11.68
N SER A 15 -1.58 6.99 12.00
CA SER A 15 -2.75 7.84 12.24
C SER A 15 -2.56 8.73 13.46
N LEU A 16 -2.06 8.18 14.57
CA LEU A 16 -1.76 8.94 15.77
C LEU A 16 -0.67 9.99 15.53
N PHE A 17 0.38 9.62 14.80
CA PHE A 17 1.47 10.51 14.42
C PHE A 17 0.95 11.67 13.56
N LEU A 18 0.12 11.40 12.55
CA LEU A 18 -0.47 12.41 11.70
C LEU A 18 -1.36 13.38 12.49
N LEU A 19 -2.25 12.86 13.35
CA LEU A 19 -3.10 13.70 14.21
C LEU A 19 -2.28 14.60 15.12
N HIS A 20 -1.20 14.08 15.71
CA HIS A 20 -0.30 14.85 16.55
C HIS A 20 0.34 16.02 15.79
N TYR A 21 0.85 15.78 14.57
CA TYR A 21 1.47 16.83 13.76
C TYR A 21 0.46 17.82 13.17
N VAL A 22 -0.74 17.39 12.82
CA VAL A 22 -1.83 18.28 12.39
C VAL A 22 -2.20 19.23 13.55
N TRP A 23 -2.31 18.70 14.78
CA TRP A 23 -2.58 19.54 15.97
C TRP A 23 -1.45 20.54 16.23
N LYS A 24 -0.19 20.12 16.20
CA LYS A 24 0.96 21.04 16.31
C LYS A 24 0.94 22.10 15.19
N GLY A 25 0.59 21.72 13.99
CA GLY A 25 0.45 22.64 12.86
C GLY A 25 -0.64 23.68 13.08
N TYR A 26 -1.80 23.27 13.57
CA TYR A 26 -2.88 24.17 13.93
C TYR A 26 -2.43 25.21 14.99
N LEU A 27 -1.76 24.77 16.05
CA LEU A 27 -1.24 25.67 17.08
C LEU A 27 -0.21 26.66 16.51
N LEU A 28 0.66 26.21 15.62
CA LEU A 28 1.68 27.05 14.99
C LEU A 28 1.05 28.10 14.05
N ILE A 29 0.09 27.68 13.21
CA ILE A 29 -0.58 28.57 12.26
C ILE A 29 -1.42 29.63 12.98
N SER A 30 -2.09 29.24 14.08
CA SER A 30 -2.92 30.10 14.90
C SER A 30 -2.11 31.00 15.86
N ASP A 31 -0.78 31.05 15.72
CA ASP A 31 0.14 31.84 16.56
C ASP A 31 0.05 31.56 18.07
N LYS A 32 -0.48 30.39 18.48
CA LYS A 32 -0.59 29.96 19.87
C LYS A 32 0.73 29.42 20.40
N LYS A 33 1.80 30.23 20.38
CA LYS A 33 3.18 29.83 20.65
C LYS A 33 3.37 29.19 22.03
N ASP A 34 2.79 29.77 23.06
CA ASP A 34 2.91 29.25 24.44
C ASP A 34 2.21 27.90 24.61
N THR A 35 1.02 27.76 24.01
CA THR A 35 0.30 26.48 23.98
C THR A 35 1.07 25.43 23.20
N LEU A 36 1.68 25.77 22.05
CA LEU A 36 2.52 24.88 21.27
C LEU A 36 3.77 24.43 22.05
N ALA A 37 4.43 25.35 22.75
CA ALA A 37 5.60 25.06 23.58
C ALA A 37 5.22 24.10 24.72
N GLY A 38 4.17 24.41 25.46
CA GLY A 38 3.66 23.56 26.53
C GLY A 38 3.21 22.18 26.05
N TYR A 39 2.50 22.11 24.92
CA TYR A 39 2.10 20.85 24.30
C TYR A 39 3.32 20.02 23.88
N THR A 40 4.27 20.64 23.20
CA THR A 40 5.50 19.96 22.74
C THR A 40 6.32 19.43 23.92
N ALA A 41 6.44 20.18 25.00
CA ALA A 41 7.13 19.73 26.20
C ALA A 41 6.45 18.51 26.84
N LYS A 42 5.14 18.55 26.98
CA LYS A 42 4.34 17.45 27.56
C LYS A 42 4.34 16.19 26.70
N THR A 43 4.35 16.34 25.38
CA THR A 43 4.24 15.20 24.43
C THR A 43 5.58 14.70 23.91
N ARG A 44 6.70 15.25 24.35
CA ARG A 44 8.05 14.96 23.85
C ARG A 44 8.38 13.46 23.85
N ILE A 45 8.09 12.76 24.95
CA ILE A 45 8.34 11.31 25.05
C ILE A 45 7.41 10.53 24.12
N ALA A 46 6.12 10.87 24.11
CA ALA A 46 5.15 10.23 23.23
C ALA A 46 5.50 10.41 21.73
N GLU A 47 5.91 11.63 21.35
CA GLU A 47 6.37 11.93 19.98
C GLU A 47 7.59 11.09 19.60
N MET A 48 8.55 10.94 20.50
CA MET A 48 9.74 10.11 20.28
C MET A 48 9.37 8.63 20.10
N VAL A 49 8.53 8.09 20.99
CA VAL A 49 8.06 6.69 20.91
C VAL A 49 7.28 6.45 19.62
N LEU A 50 6.34 7.35 19.27
CA LEU A 50 5.58 7.26 18.03
C LEU A 50 6.50 7.32 16.80
N SER A 51 7.51 8.18 16.80
CA SER A 51 8.48 8.30 15.70
C SER A 51 9.29 7.02 15.51
N VAL A 52 9.77 6.43 16.60
CA VAL A 52 10.53 5.16 16.56
C VAL A 52 9.63 4.03 16.07
N LEU A 53 8.42 3.89 16.61
CA LEU A 53 7.47 2.86 16.19
C LEU A 53 7.06 3.03 14.72
N PHE A 54 6.83 4.27 14.30
CA PHE A 54 6.51 4.60 12.91
C PHE A 54 7.60 4.12 11.94
N LEU A 55 8.86 4.45 12.23
CA LEU A 55 10.00 4.06 11.38
C LEU A 55 10.26 2.55 11.47
N ALA A 56 10.30 1.98 12.67
CA ALA A 56 10.58 0.56 12.85
C ALA A 56 9.55 -0.33 12.17
N THR A 57 8.26 -0.03 12.35
CA THR A 57 7.19 -0.80 11.69
C THR A 57 7.20 -0.57 10.18
N GLY A 58 7.48 0.65 9.71
CA GLY A 58 7.61 0.97 8.28
C GLY A 58 8.76 0.21 7.62
N ILE A 59 9.94 0.20 8.23
CA ILE A 59 11.12 -0.55 7.74
C ILE A 59 10.81 -2.06 7.72
N TYR A 60 10.23 -2.59 8.81
CA TYR A 60 9.83 -4.00 8.85
C TYR A 60 8.91 -4.37 7.68
N LEU A 61 7.90 -3.54 7.39
CA LEU A 61 6.96 -3.77 6.29
C LEU A 61 7.62 -3.68 4.91
N CYS A 62 8.68 -2.88 4.76
CA CYS A 62 9.47 -2.83 3.52
C CYS A 62 10.32 -4.09 3.32
N ILE A 63 10.84 -4.69 4.41
CA ILE A 63 11.71 -5.88 4.35
C ILE A 63 10.87 -7.17 4.28
N ALA A 64 9.86 -7.29 5.14
CA ALA A 64 9.04 -8.49 5.27
C ALA A 64 7.87 -8.54 4.28
N GLY A 65 7.56 -7.42 3.63
CA GLY A 65 6.46 -7.29 2.69
C GLY A 65 6.84 -7.67 1.25
N PRO A 66 5.89 -7.54 0.34
CA PRO A 66 6.13 -7.73 -1.09
C PRO A 66 7.06 -6.66 -1.65
N ALA A 67 7.62 -6.91 -2.85
CA ALA A 67 8.45 -5.94 -3.54
C ALA A 67 7.76 -4.57 -3.65
N LEU A 68 8.52 -3.49 -3.40
CA LEU A 68 7.98 -2.14 -3.34
C LEU A 68 7.56 -1.65 -4.73
N SER A 69 6.31 -1.23 -4.87
CA SER A 69 5.81 -0.55 -6.06
C SER A 69 6.35 0.88 -6.17
N VAL A 70 6.24 1.49 -7.35
CA VAL A 70 6.62 2.90 -7.55
C VAL A 70 5.89 3.82 -6.58
N LEU A 71 4.58 3.60 -6.34
CA LEU A 71 3.79 4.38 -5.38
C LEU A 71 4.32 4.25 -3.94
N GLN A 72 4.84 3.08 -3.56
CA GLN A 72 5.45 2.89 -2.25
C GLN A 72 6.79 3.63 -2.14
N TRP A 73 7.60 3.64 -3.20
CA TRP A 73 8.82 4.45 -3.24
C TRP A 73 8.53 5.93 -3.13
N VAL A 74 7.52 6.44 -3.87
CA VAL A 74 7.07 7.84 -3.74
C VAL A 74 6.63 8.15 -2.31
N LYS A 75 5.84 7.27 -1.69
CA LYS A 75 5.42 7.41 -0.29
C LYS A 75 6.61 7.50 0.67
N ILE A 76 7.60 6.62 0.52
CA ILE A 76 8.81 6.61 1.34
C ILE A 76 9.56 7.93 1.16
N ALA A 77 9.76 8.39 -0.07
CA ALA A 77 10.42 9.65 -0.36
C ALA A 77 9.71 10.85 0.30
N LEU A 78 8.38 10.92 0.22
CA LEU A 78 7.59 11.97 0.87
C LEU A 78 7.77 11.96 2.39
N VAL A 79 7.76 10.78 3.02
CA VAL A 79 7.98 10.63 4.46
C VAL A 79 9.37 11.12 4.83
N PHE A 80 10.42 10.68 4.14
CA PHE A 80 11.79 11.11 4.44
C PHE A 80 11.98 12.61 4.22
N ALA A 81 11.40 13.19 3.18
CA ALA A 81 11.44 14.63 2.94
C ALA A 81 10.68 15.43 4.01
N SER A 82 9.60 14.88 4.56
CA SER A 82 8.80 15.55 5.60
C SER A 82 9.56 15.73 6.91
N ILE A 83 10.52 14.84 7.24
CA ILE A 83 11.25 14.87 8.53
C ILE A 83 12.06 16.17 8.71
N PRO A 84 13.00 16.54 7.81
CA PRO A 84 13.76 17.78 7.97
C PRO A 84 12.87 19.02 7.88
N LEU A 85 11.84 19.00 7.04
CA LEU A 85 10.87 20.09 6.92
C LEU A 85 10.09 20.30 8.23
N ALA A 86 9.64 19.23 8.87
CA ALA A 86 8.97 19.29 10.16
C ALA A 86 9.91 19.82 11.27
N ILE A 87 11.13 19.27 11.34
CA ILE A 87 12.12 19.71 12.34
C ILE A 87 12.40 21.21 12.21
N ILE A 88 12.72 21.69 11.01
CA ILE A 88 13.03 23.10 10.78
C ILE A 88 11.76 23.96 10.98
N GLY A 89 10.61 23.53 10.45
CA GLY A 89 9.35 24.25 10.53
C GLY A 89 8.92 24.50 11.97
N PHE A 90 8.85 23.46 12.78
CA PHE A 90 8.38 23.55 14.16
C PHE A 90 9.43 24.17 15.11
N ARG A 91 10.74 23.83 14.96
CA ARG A 91 11.78 24.39 15.84
C ARG A 91 12.05 25.87 15.59
N ARG A 92 11.99 26.32 14.31
CA ARG A 92 12.26 27.71 13.95
C ARG A 92 10.99 28.54 13.73
N GLY A 93 9.81 27.99 14.01
CA GLY A 93 8.53 28.66 13.81
C GLY A 93 8.22 29.01 12.34
N LYS A 94 8.87 28.33 11.38
CA LYS A 94 8.66 28.59 9.94
C LYS A 94 7.39 27.91 9.46
N LYS A 95 6.25 28.62 9.53
CA LYS A 95 4.92 28.13 9.14
C LYS A 95 4.90 27.41 7.79
N PRO A 96 5.46 27.96 6.66
CA PRO A 96 5.37 27.28 5.38
C PRO A 96 6.07 25.91 5.37
N LEU A 97 7.21 25.76 6.04
CA LEU A 97 7.90 24.47 6.10
C LEU A 97 7.13 23.42 6.91
N ALA A 98 6.50 23.84 8.02
CA ALA A 98 5.65 22.97 8.82
C ALA A 98 4.41 22.53 8.03
N ILE A 99 3.79 23.42 7.25
CA ILE A 99 2.64 23.12 6.40
C ILE A 99 3.04 22.11 5.31
N ILE A 100 4.13 22.34 4.61
CA ILE A 100 4.62 21.42 3.56
C ILE A 100 4.90 20.03 4.14
N ALA A 101 5.53 19.95 5.33
CA ALA A 101 5.78 18.67 6.00
C ALA A 101 4.47 17.92 6.29
N ILE A 102 3.45 18.60 6.80
CA ILE A 102 2.14 17.99 7.08
C ILE A 102 1.47 17.55 5.77
N LEU A 103 1.53 18.36 4.71
CA LEU A 103 0.98 17.99 3.40
C LEU A 103 1.65 16.74 2.82
N PHE A 104 2.97 16.60 3.00
CA PHE A 104 3.70 15.40 2.59
C PHE A 104 3.24 14.15 3.36
N LEU A 105 3.01 14.28 4.67
CA LEU A 105 2.49 13.18 5.48
C LEU A 105 1.06 12.80 5.07
N ILE A 106 0.19 13.78 4.81
CA ILE A 106 -1.17 13.55 4.31
C ILE A 106 -1.14 12.87 2.94
N ALA A 107 -0.29 13.35 2.03
CA ALA A 107 -0.13 12.75 0.70
C ALA A 107 0.35 11.29 0.80
N ALA A 108 1.35 11.02 1.64
CA ALA A 108 1.85 9.67 1.88
C ALA A 108 0.76 8.74 2.45
N TYR A 109 -0.09 9.24 3.34
CA TYR A 109 -1.24 8.50 3.87
C TYR A 109 -2.29 8.24 2.79
N GLY A 110 -2.62 9.25 1.98
CA GLY A 110 -3.57 9.15 0.88
C GLY A 110 -3.15 8.14 -0.19
N LEU A 111 -1.85 8.12 -0.56
CA LEU A 111 -1.30 7.13 -1.49
C LEU A 111 -1.47 5.69 -0.97
N ALA A 112 -1.32 5.46 0.34
CA ALA A 112 -1.53 4.15 0.93
C ALA A 112 -3.01 3.71 0.84
N GLU A 113 -3.95 4.64 1.00
CA GLU A 113 -5.39 4.35 0.95
C GLU A 113 -5.88 4.13 -0.49
N ILE A 114 -5.33 4.87 -1.48
CA ILE A 114 -5.62 4.63 -2.91
C ILE A 114 -5.19 3.22 -3.30
N ASN A 115 -3.99 2.81 -2.92
CA ASN A 115 -3.48 1.48 -3.19
C ASN A 115 -4.42 0.38 -2.64
N LYS A 116 -4.86 0.52 -1.38
CA LYS A 116 -5.83 -0.40 -0.76
C LYS A 116 -7.16 -0.47 -1.51
N LYS A 117 -7.69 0.68 -1.96
CA LYS A 117 -8.96 0.72 -2.71
C LYS A 117 -8.86 0.02 -4.06
N GLN A 118 -7.72 0.10 -4.74
CA GLN A 118 -7.50 -0.62 -5.99
C GLN A 118 -7.59 -2.13 -5.80
N TYR A 119 -6.98 -2.68 -4.74
CA TYR A 119 -7.08 -4.11 -4.42
C TYR A 119 -8.53 -4.53 -4.13
N ALA A 120 -9.22 -3.79 -3.27
CA ALA A 120 -10.60 -4.09 -2.90
C ALA A 120 -11.57 -3.98 -4.09
N LYS A 121 -11.29 -3.12 -5.07
CA LYS A 121 -12.09 -3.00 -6.30
C LYS A 121 -11.86 -4.18 -7.22
N ALA A 122 -10.62 -4.65 -7.38
CA ALA A 122 -10.30 -5.82 -8.20
C ALA A 122 -10.97 -7.08 -7.65
N ASP A 123 -10.95 -7.27 -6.33
CA ASP A 123 -11.59 -8.42 -5.68
C ASP A 123 -13.11 -8.52 -5.98
N LYS A 124 -13.79 -7.37 -6.02
CA LYS A 124 -15.24 -7.26 -6.26
C LYS A 124 -15.64 -7.08 -7.73
N ALA A 125 -14.70 -6.96 -8.66
CA ALA A 125 -15.03 -6.74 -10.06
C ALA A 125 -15.80 -7.95 -10.65
N PRO A 126 -16.91 -7.72 -11.38
CA PRO A 126 -17.60 -8.81 -12.07
C PRO A 126 -16.71 -9.38 -13.18
N ILE A 127 -16.79 -10.68 -13.37
CA ILE A 127 -16.16 -11.35 -14.52
C ILE A 127 -17.14 -11.28 -15.69
N ASP A 128 -16.67 -10.84 -16.84
CA ASP A 128 -17.49 -10.89 -18.06
C ASP A 128 -17.70 -12.34 -18.49
N THR A 129 -18.89 -12.85 -18.20
CA THR A 129 -19.29 -14.23 -18.53
C THR A 129 -19.66 -14.42 -20.00
N ASN A 130 -19.74 -13.33 -20.79
CA ASN A 130 -19.96 -13.39 -22.23
C ASN A 130 -18.69 -13.79 -23.02
N ALA A 131 -17.55 -13.88 -22.33
CA ALA A 131 -16.34 -14.46 -22.91
C ALA A 131 -16.68 -15.88 -23.40
N VAL A 132 -16.35 -16.16 -24.66
CA VAL A 132 -16.72 -17.40 -25.35
C VAL A 132 -16.26 -18.61 -24.52
N ALA A 133 -17.21 -19.33 -23.94
CA ALA A 133 -16.98 -20.45 -23.03
C ALA A 133 -16.12 -21.60 -23.66
N SER A 134 -15.99 -21.60 -24.98
CA SER A 134 -15.22 -22.59 -25.75
C SER A 134 -13.73 -22.28 -25.87
N ASP A 135 -13.29 -21.03 -25.54
CA ASP A 135 -11.86 -20.67 -25.60
C ASP A 135 -11.33 -20.40 -24.17
N PRO A 136 -10.52 -21.32 -23.62
CA PRO A 136 -9.94 -21.16 -22.28
C PRO A 136 -9.14 -19.86 -22.13
N VAL A 137 -8.44 -19.40 -23.19
CA VAL A 137 -7.64 -18.17 -23.13
C VAL A 137 -8.53 -16.94 -23.07
N ALA A 138 -9.66 -16.93 -23.79
CA ALA A 138 -10.64 -15.85 -23.73
C ALA A 138 -11.30 -15.76 -22.35
N VAL A 139 -11.69 -16.91 -21.77
CA VAL A 139 -12.21 -16.99 -20.39
C VAL A 139 -11.17 -16.46 -19.41
N GLY A 140 -9.92 -16.91 -19.54
CA GLY A 140 -8.81 -16.47 -18.70
C GLY A 140 -8.53 -14.97 -18.81
N LYS A 141 -8.61 -14.41 -20.02
CA LYS A 141 -8.47 -12.95 -20.25
C LYS A 141 -9.56 -12.17 -19.54
N ALA A 142 -10.81 -12.63 -19.56
CA ALA A 142 -11.92 -12.00 -18.85
C ALA A 142 -11.69 -11.99 -17.33
N VAL A 143 -11.29 -13.12 -16.76
CA VAL A 143 -10.92 -13.23 -15.33
C VAL A 143 -9.75 -12.31 -15.00
N TYR A 144 -8.69 -12.37 -15.81
CA TYR A 144 -7.48 -11.56 -15.61
C TYR A 144 -7.80 -10.07 -15.62
N THR A 145 -8.60 -9.62 -16.59
CA THR A 145 -9.02 -8.22 -16.71
C THR A 145 -9.81 -7.77 -15.49
N ALA A 146 -10.70 -8.61 -14.99
CA ALA A 146 -11.55 -8.28 -13.83
C ALA A 146 -10.78 -8.32 -12.50
N LYS A 147 -9.89 -9.29 -12.31
CA LYS A 147 -9.31 -9.63 -10.99
C LYS A 147 -7.83 -9.31 -10.85
N CYS A 148 -7.03 -9.37 -11.91
CA CYS A 148 -5.57 -9.41 -11.85
C CYS A 148 -4.90 -8.10 -12.29
N VAL A 149 -5.49 -7.40 -13.30
CA VAL A 149 -4.93 -6.19 -13.91
C VAL A 149 -4.64 -5.09 -12.91
N ALA A 150 -5.46 -4.94 -11.86
CA ALA A 150 -5.29 -3.89 -10.85
C ALA A 150 -3.92 -3.96 -10.14
N CYS A 151 -3.32 -5.14 -10.08
CA CYS A 151 -2.04 -5.37 -9.40
C CYS A 151 -0.93 -5.73 -10.38
N HIS A 152 -1.21 -6.64 -11.33
CA HIS A 152 -0.22 -7.15 -12.27
C HIS A 152 -0.11 -6.31 -13.54
N GLY A 153 -1.08 -5.41 -13.81
CA GLY A 153 -1.16 -4.65 -15.05
C GLY A 153 -1.64 -5.47 -16.23
N ALA A 154 -1.96 -4.81 -17.34
CA ALA A 154 -2.43 -5.50 -18.54
C ALA A 154 -1.36 -6.42 -19.16
N GLY A 155 -0.08 -6.07 -19.00
CA GLY A 155 1.06 -6.86 -19.48
C GLY A 155 1.60 -7.89 -18.48
N GLY A 156 1.09 -7.94 -17.27
CA GLY A 156 1.54 -8.89 -16.23
C GLY A 156 2.82 -8.46 -15.48
N ASP A 157 3.34 -7.26 -15.73
CA ASP A 157 4.64 -6.79 -15.25
C ASP A 157 4.61 -5.45 -14.47
N ALA A 158 3.41 -4.90 -14.21
CA ALA A 158 3.29 -3.59 -13.58
C ALA A 158 3.76 -3.54 -12.12
N GLY A 159 3.82 -4.65 -11.41
CA GLY A 159 4.38 -4.73 -10.05
C GLY A 159 3.66 -3.88 -8.98
N LEU A 160 2.40 -3.47 -9.23
CA LEU A 160 1.65 -2.62 -8.32
C LEU A 160 1.39 -3.36 -7.01
N GLY A 161 1.68 -2.67 -5.89
CA GLY A 161 1.54 -3.27 -4.55
C GLY A 161 2.44 -4.48 -4.30
N GLY A 162 3.53 -4.62 -5.05
CA GLY A 162 4.47 -5.73 -4.93
C GLY A 162 4.03 -7.00 -5.64
N ALA A 163 3.05 -6.89 -6.56
CA ALA A 163 2.67 -8.00 -7.41
C ALA A 163 3.87 -8.49 -8.23
N LYS A 164 4.04 -9.81 -8.32
CA LYS A 164 5.14 -10.40 -9.07
C LYS A 164 4.94 -10.22 -10.56
N ASN A 165 6.04 -10.10 -11.29
CA ASN A 165 6.02 -10.10 -12.75
C ASN A 165 5.63 -11.50 -13.24
N LEU A 166 4.48 -11.60 -13.90
CA LEU A 166 3.93 -12.86 -14.39
C LEU A 166 4.60 -13.34 -15.67
N ARG A 167 5.23 -12.44 -16.43
CA ARG A 167 5.91 -12.76 -17.70
C ARG A 167 7.12 -13.67 -17.48
N ILE A 168 7.75 -13.58 -16.34
CA ILE A 168 8.96 -14.33 -15.99
C ILE A 168 8.70 -15.39 -14.90
N THR A 169 7.42 -15.72 -14.62
CA THR A 169 7.12 -16.72 -13.60
C THR A 169 7.66 -18.10 -13.98
N GLN A 170 8.25 -18.77 -12.99
CA GLN A 170 8.75 -20.14 -13.08
C GLN A 170 7.82 -21.14 -12.39
N LEU A 171 6.66 -20.67 -11.90
CA LEU A 171 5.69 -21.52 -11.23
C LEU A 171 5.03 -22.46 -12.23
N THR A 172 4.81 -23.72 -11.81
CA THR A 172 4.00 -24.68 -12.57
C THR A 172 2.53 -24.21 -12.62
N ASP A 173 1.75 -24.76 -13.53
CA ASP A 173 0.33 -24.45 -13.66
C ASP A 173 -0.42 -24.70 -12.35
N ASP A 174 -0.15 -25.81 -11.68
CA ASP A 174 -0.82 -26.17 -10.44
C ASP A 174 -0.42 -25.22 -9.29
N GLN A 175 0.85 -24.81 -9.23
CA GLN A 175 1.29 -23.79 -8.28
C GLN A 175 0.64 -22.43 -8.53
N GLN A 176 0.47 -22.05 -9.80
CA GLN A 176 -0.23 -20.81 -10.15
C GLN A 176 -1.70 -20.88 -9.75
N LYS A 177 -2.39 -21.99 -10.06
CA LYS A 177 -3.80 -22.22 -9.66
C LYS A 177 -3.97 -22.20 -8.16
N ASP A 178 -3.08 -22.83 -7.40
CA ASP A 178 -3.11 -22.85 -5.96
C ASP A 178 -2.97 -21.42 -5.37
N ILE A 179 -1.99 -20.65 -5.86
CA ILE A 179 -1.80 -19.25 -5.44
C ILE A 179 -3.00 -18.38 -5.82
N ILE A 180 -3.61 -18.57 -6.97
CA ILE A 180 -4.80 -17.81 -7.37
C ILE A 180 -5.96 -18.16 -6.44
N ARG A 181 -6.19 -19.44 -6.16
CA ARG A 181 -7.32 -19.90 -5.33
C ARG A 181 -7.18 -19.52 -3.86
N HIS A 182 -6.00 -19.68 -3.28
CA HIS A 182 -5.79 -19.52 -1.84
C HIS A 182 -5.10 -18.20 -1.46
N GLY A 183 -4.65 -17.42 -2.45
CA GLY A 183 -3.81 -16.27 -2.22
C GLY A 183 -2.39 -16.67 -1.81
N LYS A 184 -1.56 -15.69 -1.48
CA LYS A 184 -0.20 -15.95 -0.98
C LYS A 184 -0.03 -15.27 0.39
N PRO A 185 0.00 -16.05 1.49
CA PRO A 185 0.19 -15.51 2.84
C PRO A 185 1.42 -14.61 2.93
N GLY A 186 1.32 -13.51 3.67
CA GLY A 186 2.41 -12.54 3.82
C GLY A 186 2.62 -11.60 2.64
N THR A 187 1.76 -11.66 1.62
CA THR A 187 1.81 -10.78 0.45
C THR A 187 0.49 -10.03 0.25
N GLY A 188 0.43 -9.14 -0.76
CA GLY A 188 -0.80 -8.48 -1.17
C GLY A 188 -1.70 -9.32 -2.10
N MET A 189 -1.31 -10.55 -2.43
CA MET A 189 -2.08 -11.42 -3.32
C MET A 189 -3.28 -12.00 -2.57
N SER A 190 -4.48 -11.52 -2.91
CA SER A 190 -5.76 -12.02 -2.37
C SER A 190 -6.09 -13.43 -2.89
N ALA A 191 -6.86 -14.18 -2.10
CA ALA A 191 -7.46 -15.43 -2.55
C ALA A 191 -8.68 -15.15 -3.44
N PHE A 192 -8.89 -16.02 -4.44
CA PHE A 192 -10.08 -16.02 -5.29
C PHE A 192 -10.73 -17.42 -5.27
N PRO A 193 -11.31 -17.83 -4.12
CA PRO A 193 -11.84 -19.20 -3.93
C PRO A 193 -13.06 -19.50 -4.80
N ASP A 194 -13.79 -18.46 -5.24
CA ASP A 194 -15.03 -18.60 -6.00
C ASP A 194 -14.80 -18.81 -7.51
N LEU A 195 -13.54 -18.81 -7.99
CA LEU A 195 -13.23 -19.11 -9.38
C LEU A 195 -13.44 -20.60 -9.67
N THR A 196 -14.18 -20.90 -10.74
CA THR A 196 -14.32 -22.29 -11.23
C THR A 196 -12.99 -22.84 -11.73
N ASP A 197 -12.89 -24.16 -11.87
CA ASP A 197 -11.70 -24.80 -12.42
C ASP A 197 -11.41 -24.34 -13.85
N ASP A 198 -12.44 -24.13 -14.68
CA ASP A 198 -12.28 -23.62 -16.05
C ASP A 198 -11.75 -22.18 -16.04
N GLN A 199 -12.22 -21.34 -15.12
CA GLN A 199 -11.73 -19.98 -14.95
C GLN A 199 -10.27 -19.97 -14.48
N LEU A 200 -9.89 -20.86 -13.57
CA LEU A 200 -8.50 -20.98 -13.10
C LEU A 200 -7.58 -21.48 -14.23
N ASN A 201 -7.98 -22.55 -14.92
CA ASN A 201 -7.22 -23.10 -16.05
C ASN A 201 -7.07 -22.06 -17.16
N GLY A 202 -8.16 -21.37 -17.51
CA GLY A 202 -8.15 -20.28 -18.47
C GLY A 202 -7.23 -19.14 -18.04
N THR A 203 -7.27 -18.74 -16.78
CA THR A 203 -6.40 -17.66 -16.27
C THR A 203 -4.91 -18.02 -16.39
N VAL A 204 -4.53 -19.24 -16.04
CA VAL A 204 -3.15 -19.71 -16.20
C VAL A 204 -2.76 -19.77 -17.67
N ALA A 205 -3.67 -20.26 -18.56
CA ALA A 205 -3.46 -20.26 -20.00
C ALA A 205 -3.23 -18.85 -20.55
N TYR A 206 -4.04 -17.87 -20.11
CA TYR A 206 -3.86 -16.47 -20.52
C TYR A 206 -2.54 -15.87 -19.99
N ILE A 207 -2.14 -16.14 -18.75
CA ILE A 207 -0.86 -15.67 -18.20
C ILE A 207 0.31 -16.14 -19.05
N LYS A 208 0.26 -17.34 -19.61
CA LYS A 208 1.30 -17.86 -20.53
C LYS A 208 1.41 -17.04 -21.81
N THR A 209 0.34 -16.40 -22.27
CA THR A 209 0.37 -15.54 -23.47
C THR A 209 1.02 -14.17 -23.20
N LEU A 210 1.24 -13.80 -21.92
CA LEU A 210 1.89 -12.55 -21.55
C LEU A 210 3.44 -12.62 -21.62
N LYS A 211 3.99 -13.81 -21.80
CA LYS A 211 5.45 -14.06 -21.84
C LYS A 211 6.10 -13.53 -23.10
#